data_a3f8b4c598fbf616c5db023656c667b8
#
_entry.id   a3f8b4c598fbf616c5db023656c667b8
#
_cell.length_a   1.000
_cell.length_b   1.000
_cell.length_c   1.000
_cell.angle_alpha   90.00
_cell.angle_beta   90.00
_cell.angle_gamma   90.00
#
_symmetry.space_group_name_H-M   'P 1'
#
loop_
_entity.id
_entity.type
_entity.pdbx_description
1 polymer ?
#
loop_
_entity_poly.entity_id
_entity_poly.type
_entity_poly.pdbx_seq_one_letter_code
_entity_poly.pdbx_strand_id
1 'polypeptide(L)'
;MAKFKVNPGDVFPIPTVKDGEYGFLLSRTIRTGPCATIEVFEKFHTDFLIRPEEALAQTQDLRARLFAPIYAVFLFDKMCGPTKWPVLARNPEYSESLSNVDEITFLPPDFEERGVYVKGEDFLKDATKTLVAERSTIWQQHQLVFRVGYYMNGLFNKGQVFNLGKVTGELLKEGLLTDATNDAIAISEAVAQKFKLASLQKVRGGL
;
A
#
# COMPACT_ATOMS: atom_id res chain seq x y z
N MET A 1 -9.60 -22.52 12.22
CA MET A 1 -9.77 -21.18 11.62
C MET A 1 -9.16 -21.21 10.23
N ALA A 2 -9.93 -20.88 9.19
CA ALA A 2 -9.36 -20.75 7.84
C ALA A 2 -8.34 -19.58 7.85
N LYS A 3 -7.10 -19.86 7.46
CA LYS A 3 -6.10 -18.82 7.29
C LYS A 3 -6.58 -17.88 6.18
N PHE A 4 -6.60 -16.58 6.46
CA PHE A 4 -6.91 -15.59 5.45
C PHE A 4 -5.76 -15.59 4.44
N LYS A 5 -6.04 -16.04 3.23
CA LYS A 5 -5.04 -16.12 2.16
C LYS A 5 -5.26 -14.98 1.18
N VAL A 6 -4.24 -14.14 1.02
CA VAL A 6 -4.15 -13.16 -0.07
C VAL A 6 -3.46 -13.81 -1.24
N ASN A 7 -3.99 -13.62 -2.43
CA ASN A 7 -3.45 -14.15 -3.67
C ASN A 7 -2.97 -13.00 -4.57
N PRO A 8 -2.09 -13.27 -5.54
CA PRO A 8 -1.82 -12.33 -6.61
C PRO A 8 -3.12 -11.88 -7.28
N GLY A 9 -3.23 -10.59 -7.57
CA GLY A 9 -4.44 -9.97 -8.14
C GLY A 9 -5.52 -9.58 -7.10
N ASP A 10 -5.39 -9.95 -5.83
CA ASP A 10 -6.32 -9.49 -4.80
C ASP A 10 -6.15 -7.99 -4.56
N VAL A 11 -7.29 -7.27 -4.54
CA VAL A 11 -7.38 -5.84 -4.27
C VAL A 11 -7.88 -5.61 -2.85
N PHE A 12 -7.19 -4.75 -2.12
CA PHE A 12 -7.52 -4.40 -0.74
C PHE A 12 -7.27 -2.92 -0.46
N PRO A 13 -7.91 -2.34 0.58
CA PRO A 13 -7.75 -0.93 0.91
C PRO A 13 -6.45 -0.70 1.71
N ILE A 14 -5.81 0.44 1.50
CA ILE A 14 -4.87 1.01 2.46
C ILE A 14 -5.56 2.22 3.10
N PRO A 15 -5.89 2.16 4.39
CA PRO A 15 -6.51 3.25 5.12
C PRO A 15 -5.69 4.52 5.07
N THR A 16 -6.37 5.66 4.99
CA THR A 16 -5.73 6.97 5.06
C THR A 16 -6.73 8.05 5.46
N VAL A 17 -6.22 9.25 5.72
CA VAL A 17 -6.99 10.47 5.93
C VAL A 17 -6.51 11.50 4.92
N LYS A 18 -7.45 12.20 4.28
CA LYS A 18 -7.21 13.33 3.40
C LYS A 18 -8.14 14.47 3.77
N ASP A 19 -7.59 15.65 4.03
CA ASP A 19 -8.36 16.85 4.42
C ASP A 19 -9.32 16.60 5.60
N GLY A 20 -8.90 15.76 6.56
CA GLY A 20 -9.69 15.37 7.74
C GLY A 20 -10.73 14.27 7.49
N GLU A 21 -10.90 13.80 6.26
CA GLU A 21 -11.84 12.75 5.90
C GLU A 21 -11.16 11.38 5.89
N TYR A 22 -11.77 10.40 6.60
CA TYR A 22 -11.31 9.01 6.61
C TYR A 22 -11.72 8.29 5.33
N GLY A 23 -10.76 7.69 4.66
CA GLY A 23 -10.96 6.92 3.44
C GLY A 23 -9.84 5.91 3.22
N PHE A 24 -9.67 5.52 1.97
CA PHE A 24 -8.65 4.54 1.61
C PHE A 24 -8.18 4.74 0.16
N LEU A 25 -7.01 4.17 -0.13
CA LEU A 25 -6.52 3.94 -1.47
C LEU A 25 -6.65 2.47 -1.83
N LEU A 26 -6.80 2.16 -3.11
CA LEU A 26 -6.73 0.77 -3.57
C LEU A 26 -5.28 0.31 -3.66
N SER A 27 -5.07 -0.94 -3.30
CA SER A 27 -3.81 -1.64 -3.45
C SER A 27 -4.07 -3.00 -4.08
N ARG A 28 -3.17 -3.47 -4.94
CA ARG A 28 -3.22 -4.80 -5.54
C ARG A 28 -1.98 -5.61 -5.18
N THR A 29 -2.17 -6.87 -4.85
CA THR A 29 -1.08 -7.82 -4.65
C THR A 29 -0.52 -8.27 -5.99
N ILE A 30 0.78 -8.11 -6.20
CA ILE A 30 1.49 -8.60 -7.39
C ILE A 30 1.98 -10.03 -7.14
N ARG A 31 2.73 -10.21 -6.04
CA ARG A 31 3.30 -11.50 -5.62
C ARG A 31 3.02 -11.75 -4.15
N THR A 32 2.94 -13.03 -3.80
CA THR A 32 2.85 -13.47 -2.41
C THR A 32 4.07 -14.31 -2.05
N GLY A 33 4.50 -14.23 -0.80
CA GLY A 33 5.66 -14.95 -0.29
C GLY A 33 5.90 -14.57 1.16
N PRO A 34 7.15 -14.67 1.66
CA PRO A 34 7.50 -14.14 2.98
C PRO A 34 7.19 -12.65 3.10
N CYS A 35 7.35 -11.92 1.98
CA CYS A 35 6.88 -10.55 1.79
C CYS A 35 6.01 -10.52 0.55
N ALA A 36 4.89 -9.82 0.62
CA ALA A 36 4.08 -9.54 -0.55
C ALA A 36 4.70 -8.39 -1.34
N THR A 37 4.67 -8.47 -2.67
CA THR A 37 4.89 -7.30 -3.52
C THR A 37 3.54 -6.70 -3.84
N ILE A 38 3.38 -5.41 -3.59
CA ILE A 38 2.13 -4.69 -3.82
C ILE A 38 2.35 -3.41 -4.62
N GLU A 39 1.29 -2.97 -5.26
CA GLU A 39 1.18 -1.65 -5.89
C GLU A 39 0.03 -0.89 -5.28
N VAL A 40 0.15 0.43 -5.18
CA VAL A 40 -0.83 1.33 -4.56
C VAL A 40 -1.25 2.39 -5.56
N PHE A 41 -2.55 2.63 -5.66
CA PHE A 41 -3.15 3.55 -6.63
C PHE A 41 -3.60 4.84 -5.95
N GLU A 42 -3.43 5.98 -6.62
CA GLU A 42 -3.52 7.32 -6.02
C GLU A 42 -4.94 7.83 -5.74
N LYS A 43 -5.97 7.17 -6.31
CA LYS A 43 -7.36 7.64 -6.14
C LYS A 43 -7.83 7.41 -4.70
N PHE A 44 -8.23 8.50 -4.04
CA PHE A 44 -8.82 8.46 -2.72
C PHE A 44 -10.30 8.10 -2.78
N HIS A 45 -10.72 7.19 -1.91
CA HIS A 45 -12.07 6.66 -1.82
C HIS A 45 -12.66 6.90 -0.44
N THR A 46 -13.92 7.29 -0.41
CA THR A 46 -14.74 7.41 0.80
C THR A 46 -16.00 6.54 0.75
N ASP A 47 -16.26 5.91 -0.41
CA ASP A 47 -17.31 4.91 -0.55
C ASP A 47 -16.83 3.53 -0.09
N PHE A 48 -17.28 3.11 1.09
CA PHE A 48 -16.95 1.83 1.71
C PHE A 48 -17.79 0.66 1.16
N LEU A 49 -18.65 0.91 0.16
CA LEU A 49 -19.43 -0.09 -0.58
C LEU A 49 -18.95 -0.27 -2.03
N ILE A 50 -17.72 0.16 -2.32
CA ILE A 50 -17.13 0.02 -3.66
C ILE A 50 -17.35 -1.41 -4.20
N ARG A 51 -17.83 -1.49 -5.44
CA ARG A 51 -18.10 -2.78 -6.09
C ARG A 51 -16.79 -3.46 -6.52
N PRO A 52 -16.72 -4.81 -6.47
CA PRO A 52 -15.52 -5.54 -6.89
C PRO A 52 -15.07 -5.18 -8.31
N GLU A 53 -16.00 -5.06 -9.26
CA GLU A 53 -15.71 -4.74 -10.66
C GLU A 53 -15.09 -3.35 -10.80
N GLU A 54 -15.57 -2.39 -10.01
CA GLU A 54 -15.03 -1.03 -9.98
C GLU A 54 -13.62 -1.00 -9.38
N ALA A 55 -13.40 -1.72 -8.29
CA ALA A 55 -12.09 -1.85 -7.68
C ALA A 55 -11.07 -2.48 -8.63
N LEU A 56 -11.46 -3.53 -9.36
CA LEU A 56 -10.62 -4.15 -10.38
C LEU A 56 -10.31 -3.19 -11.54
N ALA A 57 -11.32 -2.51 -12.08
CA ALA A 57 -11.14 -1.58 -13.20
C ALA A 57 -10.17 -0.45 -12.86
N GLN A 58 -10.24 0.09 -11.65
CA GLN A 58 -9.37 1.19 -11.22
C GLN A 58 -7.91 0.75 -11.02
N THR A 59 -7.64 -0.53 -10.77
CA THR A 59 -6.28 -1.05 -10.64
C THR A 59 -5.65 -1.48 -11.97
N GLN A 60 -6.30 -1.23 -13.11
CA GLN A 60 -5.74 -1.54 -14.44
C GLN A 60 -4.85 -0.42 -14.99
N ASP A 61 -5.09 0.84 -14.62
CA ASP A 61 -4.24 1.94 -15.07
C ASP A 61 -2.99 2.06 -14.18
N LEU A 62 -1.89 1.50 -14.67
CA LEU A 62 -0.61 1.52 -13.95
C LEU A 62 -0.03 2.94 -13.79
N ARG A 63 -0.46 3.92 -14.61
CA ARG A 63 -0.05 5.32 -14.50
C ARG A 63 -0.64 5.99 -13.25
N ALA A 64 -1.75 5.44 -12.76
CA ALA A 64 -2.39 5.88 -11.52
C ALA A 64 -1.73 5.32 -10.25
N ARG A 65 -0.58 4.66 -10.34
CA ARG A 65 0.21 4.27 -9.16
C ARG A 65 0.67 5.49 -8.40
N LEU A 66 0.55 5.42 -7.08
CA LEU A 66 1.04 6.48 -6.20
C LEU A 66 2.57 6.50 -6.15
N PHE A 67 3.18 5.32 -6.18
CA PHE A 67 4.63 5.08 -6.22
C PHE A 67 4.89 3.72 -6.88
N ALA A 68 6.16 3.43 -7.17
CA ALA A 68 6.57 2.13 -7.71
C ALA A 68 6.20 1.00 -6.73
N PRO A 69 5.98 -0.24 -7.23
CA PRO A 69 5.67 -1.38 -6.37
C PRO A 69 6.67 -1.57 -5.24
N ILE A 70 6.19 -2.01 -4.10
CA ILE A 70 6.95 -2.15 -2.86
C ILE A 70 6.80 -3.54 -2.25
N TYR A 71 7.76 -3.93 -1.41
CA TYR A 71 7.63 -5.08 -0.53
C TYR A 71 6.88 -4.72 0.74
N ALA A 72 5.90 -5.53 1.11
CA ALA A 72 5.12 -5.34 2.32
C ALA A 72 4.96 -6.65 3.08
N VAL A 73 5.06 -6.58 4.39
CA VAL A 73 4.67 -7.67 5.29
C VAL A 73 3.31 -7.34 5.87
N PHE A 74 2.33 -8.12 5.45
CA PHE A 74 1.02 -8.12 6.06
C PHE A 74 0.91 -9.34 6.94
N LEU A 75 0.66 -9.12 8.21
CA LEU A 75 0.30 -10.20 9.13
C LEU A 75 -1.17 -10.58 8.93
N PHE A 76 -1.51 -10.98 7.71
CA PHE A 76 -2.88 -11.34 7.32
C PHE A 76 -3.50 -12.36 8.26
N ASP A 77 -2.70 -13.23 8.88
CA ASP A 77 -3.15 -14.21 9.86
C ASP A 77 -3.64 -13.58 11.18
N LYS A 78 -3.15 -12.39 11.51
CA LYS A 78 -3.49 -11.63 12.71
C LYS A 78 -4.47 -10.48 12.45
N MET A 79 -4.85 -10.25 11.21
CA MET A 79 -5.82 -9.21 10.83
C MET A 79 -7.27 -9.53 11.24
N CYS A 80 -7.47 -10.48 12.15
CA CYS A 80 -8.76 -10.80 12.78
C CYS A 80 -9.03 -9.88 13.97
N GLY A 81 -8.91 -8.57 13.78
CA GLY A 81 -9.13 -7.57 14.81
C GLY A 81 -9.80 -6.32 14.23
N PRO A 82 -9.93 -5.26 15.02
CA PRO A 82 -10.52 -3.99 14.58
C PRO A 82 -9.76 -3.33 13.41
N THR A 83 -8.49 -3.70 13.18
CA THR A 83 -7.62 -3.20 12.10
C THR A 83 -7.67 -4.04 10.82
N LYS A 84 -8.69 -4.87 10.66
CA LYS A 84 -8.80 -5.78 9.52
C LYS A 84 -9.10 -5.04 8.22
N TRP A 85 -8.21 -5.21 7.25
CA TRP A 85 -8.42 -4.71 5.88
C TRP A 85 -9.13 -5.80 5.05
N PRO A 86 -10.33 -5.53 4.50
CA PRO A 86 -11.04 -6.53 3.69
C PRO A 86 -10.35 -6.73 2.35
N VAL A 87 -10.49 -7.90 1.73
CA VAL A 87 -10.28 -8.05 0.29
C VAL A 87 -11.54 -7.53 -0.40
N LEU A 88 -11.37 -6.47 -1.19
CA LEU A 88 -12.46 -5.79 -1.90
C LEU A 88 -12.82 -6.50 -3.19
N ALA A 89 -11.81 -7.04 -3.89
CA ALA A 89 -12.00 -7.77 -5.12
C ALA A 89 -10.93 -8.84 -5.28
N ARG A 90 -11.25 -9.90 -6.04
CA ARG A 90 -10.34 -10.98 -6.41
C ARG A 90 -10.30 -11.08 -7.92
N ASN A 91 -9.09 -11.11 -8.50
CA ASN A 91 -8.90 -11.35 -9.91
C ASN A 91 -8.22 -12.73 -10.10
N PRO A 92 -8.98 -13.80 -10.36
CA PRO A 92 -8.41 -15.13 -10.53
C PRO A 92 -7.57 -15.28 -11.81
N GLU A 93 -7.76 -14.38 -12.79
CA GLU A 93 -7.04 -14.36 -14.07
C GLU A 93 -5.83 -13.43 -14.04
N TYR A 94 -5.49 -12.88 -12.87
CA TYR A 94 -4.36 -11.99 -12.75
C TYR A 94 -3.05 -12.70 -13.06
N SER A 95 -2.21 -12.04 -13.86
CA SER A 95 -0.81 -12.41 -14.06
C SER A 95 0.09 -11.22 -13.74
N GLU A 96 1.32 -11.49 -13.34
CA GLU A 96 2.30 -10.45 -12.99
C GLU A 96 2.63 -9.51 -14.16
N SER A 97 2.48 -9.99 -15.40
CA SER A 97 2.66 -9.17 -16.60
C SER A 97 1.69 -7.98 -16.66
N LEU A 98 0.52 -8.09 -16.02
CA LEU A 98 -0.45 -6.99 -15.93
C LEU A 98 0.05 -5.83 -15.04
N SER A 99 1.08 -6.06 -14.23
CA SER A 99 1.70 -5.05 -13.39
C SER A 99 3.07 -4.60 -13.91
N ASN A 100 3.48 -5.00 -15.12
CA ASN A 100 4.79 -4.69 -15.69
C ASN A 100 5.94 -4.91 -14.69
N VAL A 101 5.95 -6.09 -14.06
CA VAL A 101 6.90 -6.43 -12.99
C VAL A 101 8.34 -6.35 -13.49
N ASP A 102 8.53 -6.55 -14.79
CA ASP A 102 9.82 -6.45 -15.45
C ASP A 102 10.43 -5.05 -15.41
N GLU A 103 9.61 -4.03 -15.19
CA GLU A 103 10.03 -2.64 -15.05
C GLU A 103 10.27 -2.21 -13.60
N ILE A 104 10.01 -3.12 -12.63
CA ILE A 104 10.20 -2.81 -11.22
C ILE A 104 11.68 -2.73 -10.91
N THR A 105 12.09 -1.56 -10.49
CA THR A 105 13.45 -1.26 -10.10
C THR A 105 13.49 -0.93 -8.61
N PHE A 106 14.39 -1.54 -7.88
CA PHE A 106 14.57 -1.27 -6.45
C PHE A 106 15.93 -0.62 -6.21
N LEU A 107 15.93 0.40 -5.36
CA LEU A 107 17.15 0.98 -4.84
C LEU A 107 17.63 0.10 -3.66
N PRO A 108 18.84 -0.46 -3.68
CA PRO A 108 19.38 -1.13 -2.51
C PRO A 108 19.61 -0.11 -1.37
N PRO A 109 19.76 -0.57 -0.13
CA PRO A 109 20.03 0.34 1.01
C PRO A 109 21.24 1.24 0.79
N ASP A 110 22.22 0.75 0.06
CA ASP A 110 23.49 1.40 -0.27
C ASP A 110 23.57 1.83 -1.76
N PHE A 111 22.44 2.24 -2.34
CA PHE A 111 22.35 2.54 -3.78
C PHE A 111 23.30 3.67 -4.23
N GLU A 112 23.68 4.58 -3.33
CA GLU A 112 24.64 5.64 -3.59
C GLU A 112 26.02 5.08 -3.94
N GLU A 113 26.36 3.90 -3.38
CA GLU A 113 27.62 3.21 -3.63
C GLU A 113 27.54 2.17 -4.76
N ARG A 114 26.38 1.49 -4.87
CA ARG A 114 26.22 0.31 -5.72
C ARG A 114 25.31 0.50 -6.92
N GLY A 115 24.52 1.59 -6.97
CA GLY A 115 23.56 1.83 -8.04
C GLY A 115 22.20 1.18 -7.83
N VAL A 116 21.50 0.81 -8.90
CA VAL A 116 20.11 0.41 -8.90
C VAL A 116 19.95 -1.06 -9.27
N TYR A 117 19.11 -1.79 -8.52
CA TYR A 117 18.70 -3.16 -8.90
C TYR A 117 17.57 -3.11 -9.91
N VAL A 118 17.74 -3.79 -11.03
CA VAL A 118 16.64 -4.12 -11.95
C VAL A 118 16.26 -5.56 -11.70
N LYS A 119 14.97 -5.80 -11.44
CA LYS A 119 14.43 -7.16 -11.21
C LYS A 119 15.09 -7.93 -10.06
N GLY A 120 15.83 -7.25 -9.19
CA GLY A 120 16.56 -7.88 -8.10
C GLY A 120 17.80 -8.67 -8.51
N GLU A 121 18.21 -8.60 -9.79
CA GLU A 121 19.29 -9.44 -10.32
C GLU A 121 20.54 -8.67 -10.72
N ASP A 122 20.39 -7.42 -11.22
CA ASP A 122 21.54 -6.64 -11.69
C ASP A 122 21.53 -5.19 -11.21
N PHE A 123 22.73 -4.64 -10.99
CA PHE A 123 22.92 -3.23 -10.70
C PHE A 123 22.93 -2.42 -12.00
N LEU A 124 21.99 -1.50 -12.11
CA LEU A 124 22.08 -0.48 -13.15
C LEU A 124 22.88 0.71 -12.63
N LYS A 125 23.92 1.06 -13.37
CA LYS A 125 24.75 2.24 -13.10
C LYS A 125 24.12 3.55 -13.60
N ASP A 126 22.94 3.50 -14.20
CA ASP A 126 22.31 4.67 -14.78
C ASP A 126 21.46 5.41 -13.73
N ALA A 127 22.05 6.40 -13.12
CA ALA A 127 21.43 7.23 -12.09
C ALA A 127 20.15 7.96 -12.58
N THR A 128 19.95 8.12 -13.90
CA THR A 128 18.78 8.81 -14.44
C THR A 128 17.48 7.99 -14.27
N LYS A 129 17.60 6.68 -14.12
CA LYS A 129 16.45 5.78 -13.87
C LYS A 129 16.09 5.65 -12.39
N THR A 130 16.87 6.25 -11.49
CA THR A 130 16.66 6.12 -10.04
C THR A 130 15.52 6.98 -9.49
N LEU A 131 15.05 7.98 -10.23
CA LEU A 131 14.05 8.94 -9.78
C LEU A 131 12.65 8.34 -9.48
N VAL A 132 12.36 7.15 -10.00
CA VAL A 132 11.08 6.47 -9.78
C VAL A 132 11.23 5.12 -9.07
N ALA A 133 12.46 4.73 -8.76
CA ALA A 133 12.73 3.46 -8.09
C ALA A 133 12.48 3.55 -6.58
N GLU A 134 11.94 2.49 -6.02
CA GLU A 134 11.74 2.38 -4.57
C GLU A 134 12.94 1.71 -3.89
N ARG A 135 13.17 2.05 -2.63
CA ARG A 135 14.15 1.30 -1.82
C ARG A 135 13.63 -0.10 -1.55
N SER A 136 14.54 -1.08 -1.53
CA SER A 136 14.24 -2.47 -1.16
C SER A 136 13.94 -2.61 0.34
N THR A 137 13.00 -1.81 0.83
CA THR A 137 12.54 -1.79 2.22
C THR A 137 11.28 -2.61 2.34
N ILE A 138 11.17 -3.41 3.39
CA ILE A 138 9.97 -4.16 3.71
C ILE A 138 9.07 -3.28 4.58
N TRP A 139 7.89 -2.98 4.09
CA TRP A 139 6.91 -2.10 4.75
C TRP A 139 5.98 -2.91 5.65
N GLN A 140 5.81 -2.47 6.89
CA GLN A 140 4.76 -2.97 7.77
C GLN A 140 3.44 -2.24 7.52
N GLN A 141 2.33 -2.84 7.95
CA GLN A 141 0.98 -2.32 7.71
C GLN A 141 0.79 -0.87 8.17
N HIS A 142 1.15 -0.53 9.40
CA HIS A 142 1.03 0.84 9.92
C HIS A 142 1.96 1.84 9.21
N GLN A 143 3.14 1.39 8.77
CA GLN A 143 4.06 2.21 7.99
C GLN A 143 3.50 2.57 6.61
N LEU A 144 2.71 1.68 6.01
CA LEU A 144 2.01 1.96 4.75
C LEU A 144 0.92 3.02 4.93
N VAL A 145 0.13 2.93 6.00
CA VAL A 145 -0.88 3.94 6.34
C VAL A 145 -0.23 5.30 6.52
N PHE A 146 0.85 5.35 7.28
CA PHE A 146 1.66 6.53 7.49
C PHE A 146 2.19 7.11 6.16
N ARG A 147 2.84 6.29 5.34
CA ARG A 147 3.39 6.70 4.05
C ARG A 147 2.33 7.28 3.12
N VAL A 148 1.21 6.58 2.97
CA VAL A 148 0.09 7.02 2.14
C VAL A 148 -0.47 8.35 2.65
N GLY A 149 -0.59 8.51 3.97
CA GLY A 149 -0.99 9.77 4.59
C GLY A 149 -0.11 10.95 4.22
N TYR A 150 1.21 10.76 4.17
CA TYR A 150 2.15 11.80 3.74
C TYR A 150 1.91 12.26 2.30
N TYR A 151 1.65 11.33 1.37
CA TYR A 151 1.30 11.68 -0.02
C TYR A 151 -0.06 12.38 -0.12
N MET A 152 -1.06 11.87 0.60
CA MET A 152 -2.43 12.41 0.52
C MET A 152 -2.55 13.82 1.09
N ASN A 153 -1.70 14.19 2.04
CA ASN A 153 -1.69 15.51 2.65
C ASN A 153 -0.60 16.44 2.08
N GLY A 154 -0.01 16.07 0.95
CA GLY A 154 0.95 16.91 0.22
C GLY A 154 2.32 17.09 0.90
N LEU A 155 2.61 16.28 1.91
CA LEU A 155 3.90 16.30 2.61
C LEU A 155 4.99 15.56 1.83
N PHE A 156 4.61 14.79 0.83
CA PHE A 156 5.51 14.08 -0.05
C PHE A 156 4.96 14.06 -1.48
N ASN A 157 5.82 14.32 -2.48
CA ASN A 157 5.40 14.38 -3.88
C ASN A 157 5.53 13.01 -4.57
N LYS A 158 4.60 12.74 -5.50
CA LYS A 158 4.69 11.60 -6.41
C LYS A 158 6.03 11.67 -7.19
N GLY A 159 6.73 10.56 -7.27
CA GLY A 159 8.04 10.48 -7.96
C GLY A 159 9.25 10.73 -7.07
N GLN A 160 9.06 11.09 -5.81
CA GLN A 160 10.15 11.13 -4.83
C GLN A 160 10.34 9.75 -4.17
N VAL A 161 11.58 9.36 -3.95
CA VAL A 161 11.91 8.15 -3.18
C VAL A 161 11.63 8.39 -1.70
N PHE A 162 10.70 7.65 -1.14
CA PHE A 162 10.39 7.74 0.28
C PHE A 162 11.45 7.00 1.12
N ASN A 163 12.22 7.76 1.88
CA ASN A 163 13.21 7.19 2.80
C ASN A 163 12.61 7.01 4.19
N LEU A 164 12.10 5.80 4.47
CA LEU A 164 11.49 5.48 5.77
C LEU A 164 12.45 5.75 6.93
N GLY A 165 13.72 5.35 6.81
CA GLY A 165 14.71 5.54 7.86
C GLY A 165 14.95 7.02 8.18
N LYS A 166 14.97 7.89 7.14
CA LYS A 166 15.12 9.33 7.34
C LYS A 166 13.89 9.91 8.04
N VAL A 167 12.70 9.61 7.53
CA VAL A 167 11.44 10.15 8.09
C VAL A 167 11.23 9.67 9.53
N THR A 168 11.40 8.38 9.79
CA THR A 168 11.28 7.85 11.17
C THR A 168 12.37 8.38 12.10
N GLY A 169 13.57 8.62 11.59
CA GLY A 169 14.66 9.23 12.37
C GLY A 169 14.38 10.69 12.74
N GLU A 170 13.77 11.47 11.85
CA GLU A 170 13.32 12.83 12.13
C GLU A 170 12.21 12.83 13.19
N LEU A 171 11.16 12.01 13.00
CA LEU A 171 10.08 11.88 13.98
C LEU A 171 10.58 11.43 15.38
N LEU A 172 11.56 10.53 15.41
CA LEU A 172 12.17 10.08 16.67
C LEU A 172 12.89 11.22 17.39
N LYS A 173 13.65 12.04 16.65
CA LYS A 173 14.34 13.21 17.22
C LYS A 173 13.37 14.24 17.78
N GLU A 174 12.23 14.39 17.15
CA GLU A 174 11.16 15.30 17.57
C GLU A 174 10.23 14.71 18.64
N GLY A 175 10.42 13.43 19.00
CA GLY A 175 9.56 12.72 19.96
C GLY A 175 8.19 12.31 19.42
N LEU A 176 7.96 12.45 18.11
CA LEU A 176 6.65 12.26 17.46
C LEU A 176 6.44 10.85 16.86
N LEU A 177 7.46 9.98 16.88
CA LEU A 177 7.36 8.67 16.21
C LEU A 177 6.26 7.78 16.80
N THR A 178 6.10 7.81 18.14
CA THR A 178 5.06 7.02 18.82
C THR A 178 3.68 7.52 18.44
N ASP A 179 3.47 8.83 18.38
CA ASP A 179 2.18 9.44 18.02
C ASP A 179 1.83 9.13 16.58
N ALA A 180 2.76 9.29 15.64
CA ALA A 180 2.56 8.94 14.24
C ALA A 180 2.20 7.46 14.04
N THR A 181 2.77 6.56 14.85
CA THR A 181 2.43 5.13 14.83
C THR A 181 1.02 4.89 15.36
N ASN A 182 0.67 5.53 16.50
CA ASN A 182 -0.66 5.43 17.09
C ASN A 182 -1.73 6.00 16.17
N ASP A 183 -1.47 7.12 15.50
CA ASP A 183 -2.35 7.71 14.52
C ASP A 183 -2.60 6.77 13.34
N ALA A 184 -1.56 6.13 12.81
CA ALA A 184 -1.70 5.16 11.72
C ALA A 184 -2.55 3.94 12.14
N ILE A 185 -2.43 3.48 13.39
CA ILE A 185 -3.26 2.43 13.96
C ILE A 185 -4.71 2.91 14.09
N ALA A 186 -4.93 4.09 14.66
CA ALA A 186 -6.25 4.67 14.84
C ALA A 186 -6.98 4.89 13.51
N ILE A 187 -6.27 5.36 12.47
CA ILE A 187 -6.80 5.49 11.10
C ILE A 187 -7.23 4.12 10.57
N SER A 188 -6.40 3.09 10.74
CA SER A 188 -6.71 1.73 10.30
C SER A 188 -7.96 1.18 10.97
N GLU A 189 -8.11 1.40 12.27
CA GLU A 189 -9.28 0.98 13.05
C GLU A 189 -10.55 1.71 12.62
N ALA A 190 -10.48 3.04 12.46
CA ALA A 190 -11.61 3.85 12.02
C ALA A 190 -12.12 3.44 10.64
N VAL A 191 -11.21 3.21 9.68
CA VAL A 191 -11.55 2.77 8.31
C VAL A 191 -12.12 1.35 8.33
N ALA A 192 -11.53 0.41 9.09
CA ALA A 192 -12.06 -0.94 9.24
C ALA A 192 -13.48 -0.94 9.82
N GLN A 193 -13.76 -0.07 10.79
CA GLN A 193 -15.10 0.08 11.35
C GLN A 193 -16.10 0.62 10.32
N LYS A 194 -15.70 1.56 9.45
CA LYS A 194 -16.54 2.06 8.37
C LYS A 194 -16.90 0.95 7.36
N PHE A 195 -15.95 0.10 6.95
CA PHE A 195 -16.23 -1.08 6.12
C PHE A 195 -17.23 -2.04 6.78
N LYS A 196 -17.06 -2.30 8.07
CA LYS A 196 -17.97 -3.16 8.83
C LYS A 196 -19.40 -2.60 8.85
N LEU A 197 -19.55 -1.30 9.13
CA LEU A 197 -20.87 -0.63 9.16
C LEU A 197 -21.53 -0.63 7.79
N ALA A 198 -20.79 -0.31 6.72
CA ALA A 198 -21.28 -0.34 5.35
C ALA A 198 -21.79 -1.74 4.96
N SER A 199 -21.03 -2.80 5.30
CA SER A 199 -21.46 -4.18 5.06
C SER A 199 -22.76 -4.55 5.79
N LEU A 200 -22.95 -4.09 7.02
CA LEU A 200 -24.17 -4.32 7.80
C LEU A 200 -25.38 -3.58 7.20
N GLN A 201 -25.19 -2.36 6.68
CA GLN A 201 -26.23 -1.61 6.00
C GLN A 201 -26.70 -2.31 4.71
N LYS A 202 -25.75 -2.84 3.92
CA LYS A 202 -26.07 -3.61 2.70
C LYS A 202 -26.93 -4.83 3.01
N VAL A 203 -26.64 -5.55 4.09
CA VAL A 203 -27.45 -6.72 4.51
C VAL A 203 -28.87 -6.31 4.94
N ARG A 204 -29.04 -5.15 5.61
CA ARG A 204 -30.35 -4.67 6.09
C ARG A 204 -31.19 -4.01 4.99
N GLY A 205 -30.57 -3.40 4.00
CA GLY A 205 -31.26 -2.75 2.87
C GLY A 205 -31.65 -3.69 1.74
N GLY A 206 -31.23 -4.95 1.79
CA GLY A 206 -31.54 -6.00 0.82
C GLY A 206 -32.69 -6.95 1.23
N LEU A 207 -33.54 -6.55 2.22
CA LEU A 207 -34.78 -7.22 2.61
C LEU A 207 -35.98 -6.58 1.94
#